data_dc09b0a68bbd3ffa992347ab9af06d97
#
_entry.id   dc09b0a68bbd3ffa992347ab9af06d97
#
_cell.length_a   1.000
_cell.length_b   1.000
_cell.length_c   1.000
_cell.angle_alpha   90.00
_cell.angle_beta   90.00
_cell.angle_gamma   90.00
#
_symmetry.space_group_name_H-M   'P 1'
#
loop_
_entity.id
_entity.type
_entity.pdbx_description
1 polymer ?
#
loop_
_entity_poly.entity_id
_entity_poly.type
_entity_poly.pdbx_seq_one_letter_code
_entity_poly.pdbx_strand_id
1 'polypeptide(L)'
;MMKRLIIPAAVVSLGALLLSVLSSCNGDSGGQDNNGEAMEVTKVDKPDFNADSAYAYIEKQVSMGPRVPGTPVQIECAAWMEQKLRQFTDTVYRQEVEVKAGNGEKLPCINLVGSINPAATRRILLLAHWDTRPWADMAATDQDKPVLGADDGGSGVGVLLELARQIKSKPLPSDLGIDILLADVEDYGKSEWGENSYALGTQYWAYNPHVPGYKAEFGILLDMVGARDAR
;
A
#
# COMPACT_ATOMS: atom_id res chain seq x y z
N MET A 1 -10.66 -55.26 -14.25
CA MET A 1 -11.67 -55.61 -13.23
C MET A 1 -12.18 -54.30 -12.61
N MET A 2 -13.33 -53.85 -13.13
CA MET A 2 -14.01 -52.63 -12.67
C MET A 2 -14.92 -52.98 -11.49
N LYS A 3 -14.88 -52.22 -10.41
CA LYS A 3 -15.95 -52.19 -9.42
C LYS A 3 -16.54 -50.77 -9.36
N ARG A 4 -17.75 -50.65 -9.92
CA ARG A 4 -18.62 -49.50 -9.75
C ARG A 4 -19.25 -49.52 -8.35
N LEU A 5 -19.22 -48.42 -7.66
CA LEU A 5 -19.98 -48.20 -6.42
C LEU A 5 -21.19 -47.31 -6.73
N ILE A 6 -22.37 -47.84 -6.52
CA ILE A 6 -23.67 -47.19 -6.74
C ILE A 6 -24.10 -46.59 -5.42
N ILE A 7 -24.49 -45.30 -5.42
CA ILE A 7 -25.11 -44.62 -4.28
C ILE A 7 -26.59 -44.41 -4.62
N PRO A 8 -27.55 -44.79 -3.78
CA PRO A 8 -28.96 -44.57 -4.05
C PRO A 8 -29.41 -43.17 -3.58
N ALA A 9 -30.22 -42.56 -4.42
CA ALA A 9 -30.98 -41.34 -4.13
C ALA A 9 -32.15 -41.65 -3.16
N ALA A 10 -32.33 -40.82 -2.15
CA ALA A 10 -33.53 -40.79 -1.35
C ALA A 10 -34.24 -39.44 -1.58
N VAL A 11 -35.38 -39.53 -2.24
CA VAL A 11 -36.37 -38.46 -2.38
C VAL A 11 -37.32 -38.55 -1.21
N VAL A 12 -37.54 -37.44 -0.47
CA VAL A 12 -38.71 -37.27 0.39
C VAL A 12 -39.32 -35.90 0.11
N SER A 13 -40.54 -35.95 -0.40
CA SER A 13 -41.42 -34.85 -0.70
C SER A 13 -42.48 -34.68 0.41
N LEU A 14 -43.13 -33.53 0.37
CA LEU A 14 -44.42 -33.14 0.99
C LEU A 14 -44.32 -32.43 2.34
N GLY A 15 -44.86 -31.25 2.49
CA GLY A 15 -46.20 -30.81 2.47
C GLY A 15 -46.40 -29.34 2.75
N ALA A 16 -47.20 -28.73 1.95
CA ALA A 16 -47.71 -27.39 2.12
C ALA A 16 -48.80 -27.32 3.21
N LEU A 17 -48.79 -26.24 4.00
CA LEU A 17 -50.02 -25.76 4.63
C LEU A 17 -50.01 -24.25 4.75
N LEU A 18 -50.91 -23.61 3.99
CA LEU A 18 -51.36 -22.24 4.17
C LEU A 18 -52.25 -22.16 5.43
N LEU A 19 -52.05 -21.13 6.22
CA LEU A 19 -53.22 -20.50 6.91
C LEU A 19 -52.85 -19.04 7.23
N SER A 20 -53.62 -18.15 6.61
CA SER A 20 -53.75 -16.74 6.86
C SER A 20 -54.54 -16.48 8.14
N VAL A 21 -54.06 -15.61 9.02
CA VAL A 21 -54.92 -14.89 9.97
C VAL A 21 -54.42 -13.44 10.03
N LEU A 22 -55.28 -12.57 9.51
CA LEU A 22 -55.29 -11.14 9.79
C LEU A 22 -55.86 -10.95 11.21
N SER A 23 -55.10 -10.27 12.06
CA SER A 23 -55.67 -9.61 13.23
C SER A 23 -54.92 -8.33 13.50
N SER A 24 -55.65 -7.27 13.23
CA SER A 24 -55.39 -5.92 13.71
C SER A 24 -55.59 -5.87 15.22
N CYS A 25 -54.59 -5.37 15.96
CA CYS A 25 -54.80 -4.79 17.28
C CYS A 25 -53.90 -3.60 17.46
N ASN A 26 -54.51 -2.44 17.54
CA ASN A 26 -53.94 -1.26 18.17
C ASN A 26 -53.62 -1.58 19.64
N GLY A 27 -52.38 -1.25 20.03
CA GLY A 27 -51.92 -1.34 21.41
C GLY A 27 -50.73 -0.44 21.58
N ASP A 28 -51.03 0.71 22.09
CA ASP A 28 -50.09 1.71 22.65
C ASP A 28 -49.26 1.06 23.75
N SER A 29 -47.92 1.18 23.71
CA SER A 29 -47.08 1.33 24.90
C SER A 29 -45.59 1.17 24.59
N GLY A 30 -44.82 2.16 25.02
CA GLY A 30 -43.47 2.01 25.50
C GLY A 30 -42.39 1.94 24.42
N GLY A 31 -42.03 3.08 23.87
CA GLY A 31 -40.73 3.24 23.19
C GLY A 31 -39.62 2.95 24.17
N GLN A 32 -38.87 1.86 23.94
CA GLN A 32 -37.51 1.75 24.41
C GLN A 32 -36.64 2.52 23.41
N ASP A 33 -36.33 3.75 23.77
CA ASP A 33 -35.27 4.53 23.16
C ASP A 33 -33.98 3.73 23.28
N ASN A 34 -33.62 2.99 22.25
CA ASN A 34 -32.23 2.59 22.03
C ASN A 34 -31.50 3.88 21.68
N ASN A 35 -31.08 4.61 22.70
CA ASN A 35 -30.00 5.57 22.61
C ASN A 35 -28.72 4.80 22.18
N GLY A 36 -28.60 4.49 20.91
CA GLY A 36 -27.32 4.31 20.30
C GLY A 36 -26.61 5.66 20.42
N GLU A 37 -25.74 5.78 21.39
CA GLU A 37 -24.79 6.91 21.46
C GLU A 37 -24.10 6.95 20.09
N ALA A 38 -24.53 7.91 19.25
CA ALA A 38 -23.77 8.26 18.06
C ALA A 38 -22.38 8.63 18.58
N MET A 39 -21.37 7.82 18.22
CA MET A 39 -19.99 8.17 18.52
C MET A 39 -19.77 9.56 17.95
N GLU A 40 -19.66 10.55 18.82
CA GLU A 40 -19.32 11.91 18.46
C GLU A 40 -17.92 11.83 17.83
N VAL A 41 -17.85 11.88 16.50
CA VAL A 41 -16.61 11.94 15.77
C VAL A 41 -15.98 13.29 16.14
N THR A 42 -15.14 13.26 17.13
CA THR A 42 -14.34 14.44 17.52
C THR A 42 -13.60 14.91 16.27
N LYS A 43 -13.91 16.12 15.82
CA LYS A 43 -13.26 16.75 14.68
C LYS A 43 -11.79 16.90 15.03
N VAL A 44 -10.96 15.98 14.56
CA VAL A 44 -9.50 16.06 14.72
C VAL A 44 -9.01 17.23 13.88
N ASP A 45 -8.27 18.14 14.49
CA ASP A 45 -7.59 19.23 13.78
C ASP A 45 -6.48 18.59 12.91
N LYS A 46 -6.79 18.40 11.62
CA LYS A 46 -5.84 17.82 10.68
C LYS A 46 -4.83 18.88 10.23
N PRO A 47 -3.56 18.53 10.08
CA PRO A 47 -2.57 19.42 9.47
C PRO A 47 -2.97 19.80 8.04
N ASP A 48 -2.63 21.02 7.62
CA ASP A 48 -2.79 21.42 6.23
C ASP A 48 -1.75 20.71 5.37
N PHE A 49 -2.22 19.76 4.56
CA PHE A 49 -1.38 19.06 3.59
C PHE A 49 -0.96 20.03 2.48
N ASN A 50 0.34 20.15 2.24
CA ASN A 50 0.86 21.00 1.17
C ASN A 50 0.97 20.21 -0.13
N ALA A 51 -0.06 20.34 -0.98
CA ALA A 51 -0.14 19.65 -2.26
C ALA A 51 0.99 20.07 -3.22
N ASP A 52 1.41 21.35 -3.20
CA ASP A 52 2.50 21.83 -4.06
C ASP A 52 3.83 21.19 -3.69
N SER A 53 4.09 20.97 -2.39
CA SER A 53 5.27 20.24 -1.93
C SER A 53 5.26 18.78 -2.37
N ALA A 54 4.13 18.10 -2.23
CA ALA A 54 3.98 16.72 -2.69
C ALA A 54 4.20 16.61 -4.20
N TYR A 55 3.61 17.54 -4.96
CA TYR A 55 3.76 17.60 -6.41
C TYR A 55 5.22 17.86 -6.82
N ALA A 56 5.91 18.78 -6.14
CA ALA A 56 7.32 19.06 -6.41
C ALA A 56 8.23 17.83 -6.17
N TYR A 57 7.89 16.95 -5.21
CA TYR A 57 8.60 15.68 -5.03
C TYR A 57 8.34 14.72 -6.18
N ILE A 58 7.14 14.70 -6.76
CA ILE A 58 6.83 13.91 -7.96
C ILE A 58 7.60 14.46 -9.16
N GLU A 59 7.55 15.76 -9.40
CA GLU A 59 8.29 16.42 -10.49
C GLU A 59 9.79 16.11 -10.43
N LYS A 60 10.38 16.13 -9.22
CA LYS A 60 11.79 15.81 -9.05
C LYS A 60 12.10 14.37 -9.45
N GLN A 61 11.27 13.38 -9.06
CA GLN A 61 11.43 11.99 -9.48
C GLN A 61 11.35 11.86 -11.01
N VAL A 62 10.32 12.44 -11.61
CA VAL A 62 10.10 12.41 -13.08
C VAL A 62 11.24 13.08 -13.84
N SER A 63 11.78 14.20 -13.32
CA SER A 63 12.88 14.93 -13.95
C SER A 63 14.19 14.15 -14.05
N MET A 64 14.40 13.15 -13.20
CA MET A 64 15.54 12.24 -13.28
C MET A 64 15.39 11.17 -14.35
N GLY A 65 14.15 10.91 -14.79
CA GLY A 65 13.81 9.89 -15.77
C GLY A 65 13.22 8.61 -15.15
N PRO A 66 13.02 7.56 -15.96
CA PRO A 66 12.52 6.27 -15.50
C PRO A 66 13.44 5.63 -14.46
N ARG A 67 12.88 5.25 -13.31
CA ARG A 67 13.60 4.64 -12.19
C ARG A 67 13.63 3.13 -12.31
N VAL A 68 14.02 2.65 -13.50
CA VAL A 68 14.09 1.20 -13.78
C VAL A 68 15.21 0.54 -12.97
N PRO A 69 14.96 -0.59 -12.31
CA PRO A 69 15.98 -1.35 -11.58
C PRO A 69 17.22 -1.64 -12.44
N GLY A 70 18.41 -1.44 -11.88
CA GLY A 70 19.69 -1.64 -12.56
C GLY A 70 20.19 -0.45 -13.39
N THR A 71 19.47 0.67 -13.42
CA THR A 71 19.89 1.88 -14.14
C THR A 71 20.61 2.90 -13.23
N PRO A 72 21.45 3.80 -13.79
CA PRO A 72 22.00 4.91 -13.01
C PRO A 72 20.94 5.81 -12.36
N VAL A 73 19.78 5.97 -13.00
CA VAL A 73 18.66 6.77 -12.49
C VAL A 73 18.08 6.16 -11.21
N GLN A 74 18.02 4.83 -11.11
CA GLN A 74 17.63 4.14 -9.86
C GLN A 74 18.53 4.58 -8.70
N ILE A 75 19.85 4.55 -8.90
CA ILE A 75 20.82 4.91 -7.85
C ILE A 75 20.71 6.38 -7.46
N GLU A 76 20.58 7.27 -8.45
CA GLU A 76 20.44 8.73 -8.23
C GLU A 76 19.15 9.05 -7.46
N CYS A 77 18.03 8.45 -7.88
CA CYS A 77 16.75 8.67 -7.25
C CYS A 77 16.71 8.12 -5.83
N ALA A 78 17.22 6.91 -5.60
CA ALA A 78 17.34 6.34 -4.26
C ALA A 78 18.15 7.24 -3.32
N ALA A 79 19.29 7.78 -3.77
CA ALA A 79 20.12 8.69 -2.99
C ALA A 79 19.39 10.00 -2.64
N TRP A 80 18.63 10.56 -3.59
CA TRP A 80 17.79 11.74 -3.34
C TRP A 80 16.68 11.46 -2.34
N MET A 81 15.96 10.35 -2.47
CA MET A 81 14.90 9.97 -1.52
C MET A 81 15.46 9.71 -0.12
N GLU A 82 16.59 9.03 -0.02
CA GLU A 82 17.29 8.82 1.25
C GLU A 82 17.64 10.16 1.92
N GLN A 83 18.15 11.13 1.15
CA GLN A 83 18.42 12.47 1.66
C GLN A 83 17.15 13.15 2.18
N LYS A 84 16.02 13.00 1.49
CA LYS A 84 14.73 13.54 1.94
C LYS A 84 14.23 12.87 3.21
N LEU A 85 14.28 11.56 3.27
CA LEU A 85 13.92 10.83 4.49
C LEU A 85 14.80 11.27 5.68
N ARG A 86 16.12 11.42 5.50
CA ARG A 86 17.01 11.92 6.55
C ARG A 86 16.69 13.33 7.05
N GLN A 87 16.05 14.16 6.22
CA GLN A 87 15.59 15.49 6.64
C GLN A 87 14.34 15.44 7.52
N PHE A 88 13.48 14.44 7.32
CA PHE A 88 12.14 14.41 7.89
C PHE A 88 11.91 13.30 8.93
N THR A 89 12.80 12.33 9.02
CA THR A 89 12.71 11.19 9.95
C THR A 89 13.89 11.15 10.91
N ASP A 90 13.79 10.35 11.98
CA ASP A 90 14.84 10.28 12.99
C ASP A 90 15.94 9.28 12.61
N THR A 91 15.58 8.22 11.86
CA THR A 91 16.50 7.20 11.39
C THR A 91 16.13 6.78 9.97
N VAL A 92 17.11 6.50 9.14
CA VAL A 92 16.91 5.95 7.80
C VAL A 92 17.70 4.65 7.67
N TYR A 93 17.02 3.61 7.24
CA TYR A 93 17.60 2.32 6.88
C TYR A 93 17.62 2.20 5.36
N ARG A 94 18.76 1.80 4.81
CA ARG A 94 18.92 1.49 3.40
C ARG A 94 19.21 -0.01 3.27
N GLN A 95 18.32 -0.71 2.56
CA GLN A 95 18.45 -2.14 2.31
C GLN A 95 18.77 -2.35 0.83
N GLU A 96 20.02 -2.71 0.57
CA GLU A 96 20.52 -3.02 -0.78
C GLU A 96 20.69 -4.53 -0.93
N VAL A 97 19.97 -5.10 -1.87
CA VAL A 97 19.96 -6.54 -2.10
C VAL A 97 19.79 -6.85 -3.59
N GLU A 98 20.00 -8.11 -3.94
CA GLU A 98 19.67 -8.65 -5.25
C GLU A 98 18.39 -9.48 -5.13
N VAL A 99 17.40 -9.17 -5.94
CA VAL A 99 16.15 -9.95 -6.05
C VAL A 99 16.08 -10.65 -7.40
N LYS A 100 15.31 -11.73 -7.49
CA LYS A 100 15.18 -12.52 -8.71
C LYS A 100 13.84 -12.25 -9.36
N ALA A 101 13.85 -11.70 -10.57
CA ALA A 101 12.66 -11.50 -11.39
C ALA A 101 12.07 -12.81 -11.90
N GLY A 102 10.81 -12.77 -12.34
CA GLY A 102 10.09 -13.95 -12.84
C GLY A 102 10.73 -14.60 -14.07
N ASN A 103 11.48 -13.85 -14.89
CA ASN A 103 12.30 -14.37 -16.00
C ASN A 103 13.65 -14.96 -15.57
N GLY A 104 13.96 -14.93 -14.27
CA GLY A 104 15.20 -15.41 -13.70
C GLY A 104 16.35 -14.41 -13.63
N GLU A 105 16.15 -13.18 -14.13
CA GLU A 105 17.11 -12.09 -14.06
C GLU A 105 17.32 -11.65 -12.62
N LYS A 106 18.55 -11.26 -12.29
CA LYS A 106 18.92 -10.72 -11.00
C LYS A 106 18.91 -9.20 -11.06
N LEU A 107 18.10 -8.58 -10.22
CA LEU A 107 17.90 -7.15 -10.19
C LEU A 107 18.43 -6.55 -8.91
N PRO A 108 19.23 -5.46 -8.97
CA PRO A 108 19.54 -4.69 -7.78
C PRO A 108 18.24 -4.07 -7.24
N CYS A 109 18.04 -4.15 -5.94
CA CYS A 109 16.88 -3.64 -5.24
C CYS A 109 17.33 -2.76 -4.07
N ILE A 110 16.78 -1.56 -3.97
CA ILE A 110 17.13 -0.56 -2.96
C ILE A 110 15.87 -0.14 -2.22
N ASN A 111 15.54 -0.82 -1.13
CA ASN A 111 14.48 -0.37 -0.24
C ASN A 111 15.00 0.69 0.72
N LEU A 112 14.20 1.71 0.99
CA LEU A 112 14.49 2.75 1.97
C LEU A 112 13.41 2.77 3.05
N VAL A 113 13.80 2.84 4.31
CA VAL A 113 12.85 3.00 5.41
C VAL A 113 13.23 4.21 6.24
N GLY A 114 12.35 5.21 6.27
CA GLY A 114 12.44 6.33 7.19
C GLY A 114 11.62 6.04 8.45
N SER A 115 12.26 6.06 9.62
CA SER A 115 11.61 5.79 10.90
C SER A 115 11.49 7.05 11.75
N ILE A 116 10.28 7.37 12.15
CA ILE A 116 9.94 8.46 13.08
C ILE A 116 9.62 7.83 14.43
N ASN A 117 10.20 8.37 15.49
CA ASN A 117 10.11 7.86 16.85
C ASN A 117 10.41 6.33 16.91
N PRO A 118 11.63 5.91 16.56
CA PRO A 118 11.98 4.49 16.44
C PRO A 118 11.89 3.71 17.75
N ALA A 119 11.89 4.41 18.90
CA ALA A 119 11.75 3.79 20.22
C ALA A 119 10.29 3.49 20.61
N ALA A 120 9.31 4.01 19.87
CA ALA A 120 7.90 3.77 20.16
C ALA A 120 7.52 2.31 19.94
N THR A 121 6.65 1.81 20.82
CA THR A 121 6.19 0.41 20.78
C THR A 121 4.98 0.19 19.87
N ARG A 122 4.17 1.23 19.67
CA ARG A 122 3.05 1.24 18.73
C ARG A 122 3.56 1.83 17.41
N ARG A 123 3.37 1.13 16.32
CA ARG A 123 3.90 1.57 15.04
C ARG A 123 2.86 1.49 13.94
N ILE A 124 2.91 2.45 13.03
CA ILE A 124 2.14 2.47 11.77
C ILE A 124 3.14 2.37 10.63
N LEU A 125 2.85 1.50 9.66
CA LEU A 125 3.62 1.39 8.42
C LEU A 125 2.92 2.17 7.31
N LEU A 126 3.63 3.11 6.71
CA LEU A 126 3.22 3.75 5.46
C LEU A 126 4.15 3.24 4.36
N LEU A 127 3.61 2.88 3.20
CA LEU A 127 4.46 2.37 2.14
C LEU A 127 3.99 2.83 0.75
N ALA A 128 4.94 2.99 -0.15
CA ALA A 128 4.76 3.18 -1.58
C ALA A 128 5.93 2.53 -2.30
N HIS A 129 5.73 2.09 -3.55
CA HIS A 129 6.87 1.77 -4.40
C HIS A 129 7.39 3.02 -5.10
N TRP A 130 8.62 2.97 -5.60
CA TRP A 130 9.25 4.13 -6.22
C TRP A 130 9.92 3.83 -7.58
N ASP A 131 10.13 2.56 -7.90
CA ASP A 131 10.62 2.13 -9.22
C ASP A 131 9.57 2.37 -10.30
N THR A 132 9.97 2.19 -11.53
CA THR A 132 9.07 2.31 -12.69
C THR A 132 9.17 1.11 -13.60
N ARG A 133 8.06 0.81 -14.25
CA ARG A 133 7.93 -0.26 -15.22
C ARG A 133 8.92 -0.07 -16.38
N PRO A 134 9.73 -1.07 -16.71
CA PRO A 134 10.73 -0.97 -17.77
C PRO A 134 10.15 -1.03 -19.18
N TRP A 135 8.86 -1.31 -19.31
CA TRP A 135 8.14 -1.38 -20.58
C TRP A 135 6.72 -0.83 -20.45
N ALA A 136 6.29 -0.06 -21.44
CA ALA A 136 4.95 0.50 -21.51
C ALA A 136 3.98 -0.46 -22.24
N ASP A 137 3.86 -1.69 -21.78
CA ASP A 137 3.13 -2.80 -22.43
C ASP A 137 1.63 -2.53 -22.64
N MET A 138 1.04 -1.56 -21.93
CA MET A 138 -0.33 -1.09 -22.13
C MET A 138 -0.44 0.10 -23.12
N ALA A 139 0.68 0.64 -23.60
CA ALA A 139 0.67 1.77 -24.52
C ALA A 139 0.31 1.32 -25.95
N ALA A 140 -0.22 2.24 -26.76
CA ALA A 140 -0.53 1.98 -28.16
C ALA A 140 0.72 1.84 -29.05
N THR A 141 1.82 2.50 -28.65
CA THR A 141 3.12 2.51 -29.33
C THR A 141 4.24 2.46 -28.30
N ASP A 142 5.46 2.16 -28.72
CA ASP A 142 6.66 2.21 -27.87
C ASP A 142 6.58 1.31 -26.61
N GLN A 143 5.93 0.16 -26.75
CA GLN A 143 5.67 -0.77 -25.65
C GLN A 143 6.93 -1.34 -24.99
N ASP A 144 8.07 -1.24 -25.65
CA ASP A 144 9.38 -1.65 -25.18
C ASP A 144 10.12 -0.54 -24.40
N LYS A 145 9.56 0.67 -24.33
CA LYS A 145 10.16 1.80 -23.61
C LYS A 145 9.68 1.87 -22.17
N PRO A 146 10.55 2.32 -21.24
CA PRO A 146 10.14 2.48 -19.85
C PRO A 146 9.14 3.64 -19.68
N VAL A 147 8.28 3.53 -18.67
CA VAL A 147 7.36 4.61 -18.27
C VAL A 147 8.06 5.62 -17.36
N LEU A 148 7.58 6.87 -17.36
CA LEU A 148 8.11 7.90 -16.46
C LEU A 148 7.63 7.76 -15.01
N GLY A 149 6.51 7.07 -14.79
CA GLY A 149 6.00 6.74 -13.46
C GLY A 149 5.72 7.94 -12.57
N ALA A 150 4.97 8.95 -13.06
CA ALA A 150 4.57 10.08 -12.24
C ALA A 150 3.49 9.70 -11.23
N ASP A 151 2.49 8.93 -11.67
CA ASP A 151 1.43 8.39 -10.83
C ASP A 151 1.87 7.06 -10.22
N ASP A 152 2.22 6.12 -11.08
CA ASP A 152 2.69 4.79 -10.75
C ASP A 152 4.13 4.84 -10.22
N GLY A 153 4.25 4.59 -8.93
CA GLY A 153 5.42 4.75 -8.07
C GLY A 153 5.66 6.18 -7.57
N GLY A 154 5.52 7.21 -8.43
CA GLY A 154 5.89 8.59 -8.07
C GLY A 154 4.93 9.27 -7.11
N SER A 155 3.61 9.08 -7.30
CA SER A 155 2.58 9.79 -6.54
C SER A 155 2.57 9.40 -5.06
N GLY A 156 2.61 8.11 -4.77
CA GLY A 156 2.66 7.60 -3.40
C GLY A 156 3.87 8.13 -2.64
N VAL A 157 5.06 8.11 -3.26
CA VAL A 157 6.29 8.66 -2.67
C VAL A 157 6.15 10.16 -2.38
N GLY A 158 5.61 10.95 -3.33
CA GLY A 158 5.40 12.39 -3.14
C GLY A 158 4.54 12.69 -1.92
N VAL A 159 3.43 11.97 -1.76
CA VAL A 159 2.54 12.11 -0.59
C VAL A 159 3.26 11.69 0.70
N LEU A 160 3.99 10.58 0.72
CA LEU A 160 4.67 10.10 1.92
C LEU A 160 5.80 11.03 2.38
N LEU A 161 6.55 11.64 1.46
CA LEU A 161 7.56 12.63 1.80
C LEU A 161 6.95 13.91 2.40
N GLU A 162 5.80 14.35 1.89
CA GLU A 162 5.09 15.50 2.45
C GLU A 162 4.52 15.18 3.84
N LEU A 163 3.96 13.98 4.04
CA LEU A 163 3.52 13.53 5.36
C LEU A 163 4.69 13.48 6.35
N ALA A 164 5.85 12.96 5.95
CA ALA A 164 7.04 12.95 6.80
C ALA A 164 7.45 14.37 7.22
N ARG A 165 7.44 15.32 6.25
CA ARG A 165 7.74 16.73 6.51
C ARG A 165 6.78 17.34 7.53
N GLN A 166 5.50 17.04 7.41
CA GLN A 166 4.47 17.54 8.32
C GLN A 166 4.60 16.97 9.73
N ILE A 167 4.82 15.66 9.84
CA ILE A 167 5.02 14.99 11.11
C ILE A 167 6.26 15.56 11.84
N LYS A 168 7.33 15.87 11.09
CA LYS A 168 8.51 16.52 11.64
C LYS A 168 8.20 17.87 12.29
N SER A 169 7.22 18.61 11.77
CA SER A 169 6.79 19.91 12.32
C SER A 169 5.80 19.80 13.48
N LYS A 170 5.09 18.68 13.58
CA LYS A 170 4.12 18.40 14.65
C LYS A 170 4.42 17.01 15.25
N PRO A 171 5.26 16.94 16.29
CA PRO A 171 5.68 15.66 16.87
C PRO A 171 4.51 14.76 17.26
N LEU A 172 4.68 13.47 17.05
CA LEU A 172 3.72 12.43 17.44
C LEU A 172 3.68 12.25 18.97
N PRO A 173 2.61 11.62 19.52
CA PRO A 173 2.63 11.07 20.86
C PRO A 173 3.86 10.17 21.07
N SER A 174 4.44 10.19 22.27
CA SER A 174 5.71 9.51 22.55
C SER A 174 5.66 7.99 22.39
N ASP A 175 4.47 7.38 22.47
CA ASP A 175 4.23 5.94 22.31
C ASP A 175 3.98 5.51 20.86
N LEU A 176 3.80 6.47 19.94
CA LEU A 176 3.50 6.22 18.52
C LEU A 176 4.71 6.50 17.64
N GLY A 177 5.06 5.52 16.81
CA GLY A 177 6.07 5.64 15.76
C GLY A 177 5.48 5.41 14.38
N ILE A 178 6.12 5.97 13.36
CA ILE A 178 5.75 5.75 11.96
C ILE A 178 6.99 5.31 11.20
N ASP A 179 6.84 4.27 10.39
CA ASP A 179 7.83 3.83 9.41
C ASP A 179 7.31 4.09 8.01
N ILE A 180 8.14 4.71 7.19
CA ILE A 180 7.86 4.99 5.79
C ILE A 180 8.76 4.11 4.94
N LEU A 181 8.19 3.06 4.34
CA LEU A 181 8.87 2.16 3.43
C LEU A 181 8.69 2.66 1.99
N LEU A 182 9.78 3.03 1.35
CA LEU A 182 9.85 3.25 -0.09
C LEU A 182 10.44 1.98 -0.71
N ALA A 183 9.58 1.15 -1.30
CA ALA A 183 9.94 -0.15 -1.84
C ALA A 183 10.38 -0.04 -3.30
N ASP A 184 11.39 -0.82 -3.67
CA ASP A 184 11.92 -0.92 -5.02
C ASP A 184 11.47 -2.21 -5.69
N VAL A 185 11.64 -2.32 -7.01
CA VAL A 185 11.35 -3.52 -7.82
C VAL A 185 9.93 -4.05 -7.57
N GLU A 186 8.98 -3.13 -7.56
CA GLU A 186 7.56 -3.49 -7.51
C GLU A 186 7.09 -3.89 -8.89
N ASP A 187 7.39 -3.07 -9.92
CA ASP A 187 6.73 -3.06 -11.21
C ASP A 187 7.55 -3.73 -12.33
N TYR A 188 8.50 -4.58 -11.97
CA TYR A 188 9.28 -5.40 -12.93
C TYR A 188 8.59 -6.73 -13.26
N GLY A 189 7.34 -6.92 -12.82
CA GLY A 189 6.58 -8.14 -13.03
C GLY A 189 5.93 -8.25 -14.40
N LYS A 190 5.51 -9.46 -14.75
CA LYS A 190 4.62 -9.76 -15.89
C LYS A 190 3.63 -10.84 -15.50
N SER A 191 2.40 -10.72 -16.01
CA SER A 191 1.34 -11.70 -15.71
C SER A 191 1.70 -13.13 -16.09
N GLU A 192 2.45 -13.31 -17.19
CA GLU A 192 2.94 -14.63 -17.61
C GLU A 192 3.99 -15.24 -16.67
N TRP A 193 4.60 -14.44 -15.80
CA TRP A 193 5.55 -14.90 -14.77
C TRP A 193 4.88 -15.23 -13.44
N GLY A 194 3.54 -15.02 -13.33
CA GLY A 194 2.73 -15.22 -12.15
C GLY A 194 2.71 -14.01 -11.20
N GLU A 195 1.74 -14.01 -10.32
CA GLU A 195 1.48 -12.89 -9.39
C GLU A 195 2.69 -12.56 -8.49
N ASN A 196 3.46 -13.55 -8.08
CA ASN A 196 4.66 -13.35 -7.25
C ASN A 196 5.83 -12.70 -7.99
N SER A 197 5.69 -12.35 -9.27
CA SER A 197 6.72 -11.63 -10.03
C SER A 197 6.74 -10.13 -9.78
N TYR A 198 5.74 -9.60 -9.08
CA TYR A 198 5.61 -8.19 -8.68
C TYR A 198 6.06 -7.96 -7.23
N ALA A 199 6.20 -6.72 -6.85
CA ALA A 199 6.49 -6.28 -5.48
C ALA A 199 7.71 -6.97 -4.83
N LEU A 200 8.76 -7.28 -5.60
CA LEU A 200 9.88 -8.09 -5.15
C LEU A 200 10.65 -7.46 -3.98
N GLY A 201 10.80 -6.13 -3.98
CA GLY A 201 11.44 -5.42 -2.87
C GLY A 201 10.59 -5.47 -1.60
N THR A 202 9.27 -5.31 -1.72
CA THR A 202 8.35 -5.45 -0.58
C THR A 202 8.34 -6.88 -0.04
N GLN A 203 8.33 -7.89 -0.92
CA GLN A 203 8.43 -9.30 -0.53
C GLN A 203 9.73 -9.55 0.25
N TYR A 204 10.87 -9.06 -0.28
CA TYR A 204 12.15 -9.21 0.42
C TYR A 204 12.12 -8.54 1.80
N TRP A 205 11.63 -7.31 1.89
CA TRP A 205 11.52 -6.57 3.15
C TRP A 205 10.61 -7.27 4.16
N ALA A 206 9.51 -7.87 3.72
CA ALA A 206 8.58 -8.58 4.60
C ALA A 206 9.24 -9.78 5.31
N TYR A 207 10.14 -10.47 4.63
CA TYR A 207 10.93 -11.56 5.22
C TYR A 207 12.17 -11.07 5.98
N ASN A 208 12.69 -9.88 5.63
CA ASN A 208 13.92 -9.32 6.16
C ASN A 208 13.69 -7.85 6.58
N PRO A 209 12.83 -7.59 7.55
CA PRO A 209 12.50 -6.21 7.93
C PRO A 209 13.73 -5.47 8.46
N HIS A 210 13.68 -4.15 8.38
CA HIS A 210 14.77 -3.23 8.77
C HIS A 210 15.16 -3.31 10.25
N VAL A 211 14.28 -3.85 11.10
CA VAL A 211 14.58 -4.17 12.50
C VAL A 211 14.07 -5.58 12.84
N PRO A 212 14.80 -6.35 13.64
CA PRO A 212 14.38 -7.69 14.04
C PRO A 212 13.03 -7.68 14.76
N GLY A 213 12.14 -8.60 14.38
CA GLY A 213 10.84 -8.72 15.02
C GLY A 213 9.88 -7.56 14.77
N TYR A 214 10.09 -6.79 13.70
CA TYR A 214 9.24 -5.66 13.33
C TYR A 214 7.76 -6.03 13.29
N LYS A 215 6.94 -5.15 13.88
CA LYS A 215 5.48 -5.25 13.84
C LYS A 215 4.89 -3.85 13.75
N ALA A 216 3.91 -3.67 12.88
CA ALA A 216 3.04 -2.50 12.85
C ALA A 216 1.63 -2.89 13.26
N GLU A 217 0.89 -1.96 13.88
CA GLU A 217 -0.54 -2.16 14.20
C GLU A 217 -1.37 -2.29 12.93
N PHE A 218 -1.02 -1.49 11.92
CA PHE A 218 -1.56 -1.58 10.57
C PHE A 218 -0.59 -0.93 9.57
N GLY A 219 -0.82 -1.20 8.28
CA GLY A 219 -0.11 -0.58 7.18
C GLY A 219 -1.06 0.14 6.23
N ILE A 220 -0.58 1.22 5.60
CA ILE A 220 -1.27 1.94 4.53
C ILE A 220 -0.35 1.97 3.32
N LEU A 221 -0.78 1.33 2.23
CA LEU A 221 -0.13 1.41 0.93
C LEU A 221 -0.72 2.57 0.13
N LEU A 222 0.15 3.41 -0.44
CA LEU A 222 -0.19 4.43 -1.41
C LEU A 222 0.36 4.04 -2.77
N ASP A 223 -0.55 3.75 -3.68
CA ASP A 223 -0.23 3.36 -5.04
C ASP A 223 -1.21 4.05 -6.00
N MET A 224 -0.68 4.67 -7.08
CA MET A 224 -1.45 5.39 -8.10
C MET A 224 -2.47 6.39 -7.52
N VAL A 225 -2.04 7.22 -6.57
CA VAL A 225 -2.91 8.16 -5.84
C VAL A 225 -3.02 9.54 -6.51
N GLY A 226 -2.39 9.76 -7.65
CA GLY A 226 -2.33 11.01 -8.39
C GLY A 226 -3.23 11.07 -9.63
N ALA A 227 -3.95 10.00 -9.97
CA ALA A 227 -4.82 9.95 -11.12
C ALA A 227 -6.03 10.88 -10.97
N ARG A 228 -6.55 11.37 -12.12
CA ARG A 228 -7.81 12.12 -12.12
C ARG A 228 -8.91 11.25 -11.51
N ASP A 229 -9.68 11.80 -10.58
CA ASP A 229 -10.77 11.10 -9.88
C ASP A 229 -10.32 9.93 -8.98
N ALA A 230 -9.05 9.86 -8.58
CA ALA A 230 -8.58 8.94 -7.54
C ALA A 230 -9.39 9.17 -6.24
N ARG A 231 -9.89 8.07 -5.61
CA ARG A 231 -10.79 8.14 -4.44
C ARG A 231 -10.36 7.14 -3.38
#